data_a2c1e74fa296f7e1181289865e0478e7
#
_entry.id   a2c1e74fa296f7e1181289865e0478e7
#
_cell.length_a   1.000
_cell.length_b   1.000
_cell.length_c   1.000
_cell.angle_alpha   90.00
_cell.angle_beta   90.00
_cell.angle_gamma   90.00
#
_symmetry.space_group_name_H-M   'P 1'
#
loop_
_entity.id
_entity.type
_entity.pdbx_description
1 polymer ?
#
loop_
_entity_poly.entity_id
_entity_poly.type
_entity_poly.pdbx_seq_one_letter_code
_entity_poly.pdbx_strand_id
1 'polypeptide(L)'
;MDVVGAALRRKGLEAARFPKGVAPFTASESRVSFLLAPVGRANNGLTLVNAVNVFLLEQPACAAVELQCVNRVHRVGQTRPTTVYRYVVKDTIEDAIYEYHRTHTASVEEDVKEAEINAAKLLSAHVLRKRQKVAVDSSSGSTDASDDAPASD
;
A
#
# COMPACT_ATOMS: atom_id res chain seq x y z
N MET A 1 -3.72 9.04 8.05
CA MET A 1 -2.73 10.15 8.00
C MET A 1 -2.41 10.74 9.37
N ASP A 2 -3.35 10.79 10.31
CA ASP A 2 -3.10 11.33 11.66
C ASP A 2 -2.12 10.49 12.47
N VAL A 3 -2.23 9.18 12.39
CA VAL A 3 -1.34 8.22 13.06
C VAL A 3 0.11 8.40 12.59
N VAL A 4 0.32 8.45 11.28
CA VAL A 4 1.65 8.62 10.67
C VAL A 4 2.26 9.95 11.09
N GLY A 5 1.51 11.05 10.97
CA GLY A 5 1.98 12.37 11.37
C GLY A 5 2.30 12.46 12.88
N ALA A 6 1.53 11.77 13.72
CA ALA A 6 1.81 11.69 15.15
C ALA A 6 3.07 10.87 15.45
N ALA A 7 3.29 9.77 14.72
CA ALA A 7 4.47 8.94 14.87
C ALA A 7 5.76 9.69 14.46
N LEU A 8 5.72 10.42 13.34
CA LEU A 8 6.84 11.23 12.88
C LEU A 8 7.19 12.32 13.90
N ARG A 9 6.19 13.06 14.41
CA ARG A 9 6.41 14.09 15.44
C ARG A 9 7.03 13.52 16.72
N ARG A 10 6.61 12.33 17.16
CA ARG A 10 7.23 11.66 18.32
C ARG A 10 8.72 11.35 18.10
N LYS A 11 9.15 11.22 16.87
CA LYS A 11 10.55 11.02 16.46
C LYS A 11 11.28 12.34 16.18
N GLY A 12 10.68 13.50 16.46
CA GLY A 12 11.26 14.81 16.18
C GLY A 12 11.31 15.17 14.70
N LEU A 13 10.55 14.48 13.84
CA LEU A 13 10.52 14.72 12.41
C LEU A 13 9.34 15.61 12.06
N GLU A 14 9.61 16.70 11.34
CA GLU A 14 8.56 17.61 10.90
C GLU A 14 7.86 17.07 9.65
N ALA A 15 6.54 16.98 9.74
CA ALA A 15 5.68 16.51 8.67
C ALA A 15 4.58 17.50 8.38
N ALA A 16 4.47 17.91 7.12
CA ALA A 16 3.38 18.75 6.62
C ALA A 16 2.33 17.91 5.90
N ARG A 17 1.11 18.44 5.75
CA ARG A 17 -0.01 17.76 5.10
C ARG A 17 -0.45 18.47 3.85
N PHE A 18 -0.69 17.70 2.81
CA PHE A 18 -1.35 18.19 1.60
C PHE A 18 -2.78 18.73 1.90
N PRO A 19 -3.23 19.81 1.25
CA PRO A 19 -2.51 20.62 0.28
C PRO A 19 -1.66 21.74 0.92
N LYS A 20 -2.00 22.18 2.12
CA LYS A 20 -1.37 23.35 2.78
C LYS A 20 0.12 23.18 3.06
N GLY A 21 0.55 21.91 3.22
CA GLY A 21 1.93 21.57 3.51
C GLY A 21 2.87 21.59 2.30
N VAL A 22 2.38 21.79 1.08
CA VAL A 22 3.21 21.80 -0.13
C VAL A 22 4.18 22.97 -0.13
N ALA A 23 3.69 24.19 0.08
CA ALA A 23 4.54 25.37 0.08
C ALA A 23 5.66 25.31 1.14
N PRO A 24 5.38 25.02 2.43
CA PRO A 24 6.46 24.87 3.41
C PRO A 24 7.39 23.70 3.09
N PHE A 25 6.91 22.59 2.51
CA PHE A 25 7.76 21.45 2.14
C PHE A 25 8.71 21.79 0.97
N THR A 26 8.29 22.61 0.02
CA THR A 26 9.09 22.97 -1.17
C THR A 26 9.99 24.18 -0.96
N ALA A 27 9.87 24.89 0.16
CA ALA A 27 10.72 26.03 0.49
C ALA A 27 12.21 25.63 0.61
N SER A 28 13.12 26.49 0.15
CA SER A 28 14.57 26.22 0.14
C SER A 28 15.18 25.98 1.53
N GLU A 29 14.63 26.64 2.56
CA GLU A 29 15.08 26.53 3.95
C GLU A 29 14.06 25.76 4.83
N SER A 30 13.37 24.81 4.23
CA SER A 30 12.34 24.04 4.92
C SER A 30 12.92 23.12 5.99
N ARG A 31 12.31 23.16 7.19
CA ARG A 31 12.52 22.13 8.23
C ARG A 31 11.60 20.93 8.04
N VAL A 32 10.61 21.05 7.16
CA VAL A 32 9.66 19.96 6.89
C VAL A 32 10.34 18.85 6.12
N SER A 33 10.51 17.71 6.77
CA SER A 33 11.18 16.53 6.19
C SER A 33 10.22 15.62 5.44
N PHE A 34 8.93 15.67 5.75
CA PHE A 34 7.91 14.79 5.16
C PHE A 34 6.68 15.56 4.69
N LEU A 35 6.21 15.24 3.48
CA LEU A 35 4.89 15.67 3.01
C LEU A 35 3.95 14.45 3.00
N LEU A 36 2.89 14.52 3.80
CA LEU A 36 1.84 13.50 3.85
C LEU A 36 0.73 13.88 2.87
N ALA A 37 0.52 13.06 1.86
CA ALA A 37 -0.50 13.28 0.82
C ALA A 37 -1.37 12.03 0.62
N PRO A 38 -2.71 12.17 0.51
CA PRO A 38 -3.57 11.07 0.09
C PRO A 38 -3.31 10.73 -1.37
N VAL A 39 -3.23 9.44 -1.70
CA VAL A 39 -2.97 8.94 -3.05
C VAL A 39 -3.91 9.58 -4.08
N GLY A 40 -5.22 9.59 -3.85
CA GLY A 40 -6.21 10.13 -4.79
C GLY A 40 -6.20 11.65 -4.95
N ARG A 41 -5.59 12.41 -4.03
CA ARG A 41 -5.49 13.88 -4.10
C ARG A 41 -4.12 14.39 -4.58
N ALA A 42 -3.11 13.55 -4.52
CA ALA A 42 -1.77 13.88 -5.02
C ALA A 42 -1.71 14.00 -6.56
N ASN A 43 -2.79 13.66 -7.25
CA ASN A 43 -2.87 13.69 -8.72
C ASN A 43 -2.90 15.09 -9.34
N ASN A 44 -3.10 16.16 -8.58
CA ASN A 44 -3.31 17.52 -9.09
C ASN A 44 -1.99 18.27 -9.34
N GLY A 45 -1.27 17.91 -10.40
CA GLY A 45 -0.23 18.76 -11.00
C GLY A 45 0.98 19.13 -10.13
N LEU A 46 1.14 18.54 -8.94
CA LEU A 46 2.25 18.85 -8.03
C LEU A 46 3.61 18.53 -8.64
N THR A 47 4.60 19.38 -8.35
CA THR A 47 5.99 19.14 -8.66
C THR A 47 6.78 19.12 -7.35
N LEU A 48 7.38 17.98 -7.02
CA LEU A 48 8.05 17.72 -5.74
C LEU A 48 9.51 17.28 -5.96
N VAL A 49 10.23 17.94 -6.87
CA VAL A 49 11.61 17.60 -7.23
C VAL A 49 12.63 17.83 -6.11
N ASN A 50 12.25 18.51 -5.04
CA ASN A 50 13.08 18.61 -3.84
C ASN A 50 13.08 17.32 -3.01
N ALA A 51 12.09 16.43 -3.18
CA ALA A 51 12.06 15.10 -2.59
C ALA A 51 12.84 14.10 -3.45
N VAL A 52 13.38 13.05 -2.83
CA VAL A 52 14.05 11.92 -3.48
C VAL A 52 13.47 10.57 -3.05
N ASN A 53 12.71 10.54 -1.98
CA ASN A 53 12.10 9.33 -1.47
C ASN A 53 10.58 9.42 -1.55
N VAL A 54 9.94 8.35 -2.01
CA VAL A 54 8.50 8.16 -2.03
C VAL A 54 8.15 6.96 -1.17
N PHE A 55 7.27 7.13 -0.20
CA PHE A 55 6.80 6.06 0.67
C PHE A 55 5.33 5.79 0.38
N LEU A 56 5.03 4.67 -0.25
CA LEU A 56 3.67 4.19 -0.48
C LEU A 56 3.26 3.32 0.72
N LEU A 57 2.41 3.88 1.58
CA LEU A 57 1.96 3.23 2.82
C LEU A 57 0.70 2.38 2.61
N GLU A 58 0.10 2.46 1.44
CA GLU A 58 -1.02 1.64 0.97
C GLU A 58 -0.78 1.30 -0.50
N GLN A 59 -1.26 0.14 -0.95
CA GLN A 59 -1.16 -0.24 -2.34
C GLN A 59 -2.32 0.37 -3.14
N PRO A 60 -2.06 1.27 -4.10
CA PRO A 60 -3.10 1.74 -5.02
C PRO A 60 -3.69 0.55 -5.79
N ALA A 61 -5.00 0.53 -6.00
CA ALA A 61 -5.66 -0.52 -6.76
C ALA A 61 -5.19 -0.56 -8.23
N CYS A 62 -4.77 0.59 -8.75
CA CYS A 62 -4.32 0.77 -10.14
C CYS A 62 -2.83 1.15 -10.18
N ALA A 63 -2.04 0.46 -10.99
CA ALA A 63 -0.62 0.75 -11.20
C ALA A 63 -0.39 2.15 -11.80
N ALA A 64 -1.30 2.64 -12.63
CA ALA A 64 -1.23 4.00 -13.18
C ALA A 64 -1.31 5.07 -12.08
N VAL A 65 -2.10 4.85 -11.03
CA VAL A 65 -2.21 5.77 -9.87
C VAL A 65 -0.91 5.76 -9.08
N GLU A 66 -0.27 4.61 -8.90
CA GLU A 66 1.05 4.50 -8.29
C GLU A 66 2.08 5.31 -9.09
N LEU A 67 2.13 5.09 -10.40
CA LEU A 67 3.05 5.79 -11.29
C LEU A 67 2.83 7.30 -11.26
N GLN A 68 1.58 7.76 -11.22
CA GLN A 68 1.26 9.17 -11.04
C GLN A 68 1.81 9.75 -9.75
N CYS A 69 1.74 9.02 -8.62
CA CYS A 69 2.32 9.45 -7.35
C CYS A 69 3.85 9.56 -7.44
N VAL A 70 4.51 8.58 -8.02
CA VAL A 70 5.97 8.55 -8.20
C VAL A 70 6.43 9.69 -9.11
N ASN A 71 5.71 9.95 -10.20
CA ASN A 71 6.02 11.00 -11.17
C ASN A 71 5.82 12.44 -10.63
N ARG A 72 5.34 12.62 -9.39
CA ARG A 72 5.39 13.93 -8.72
C ARG A 72 6.80 14.27 -8.23
N VAL A 73 7.58 13.25 -7.91
CA VAL A 73 8.98 13.34 -7.44
C VAL A 73 9.96 13.08 -8.59
N HIS A 74 9.72 12.00 -9.34
CA HIS A 74 10.52 11.67 -10.55
C HIS A 74 9.97 12.43 -11.75
N ARG A 75 10.43 13.64 -11.94
CA ARG A 75 9.94 14.58 -12.99
C ARG A 75 11.09 15.38 -13.59
N VAL A 76 10.83 16.04 -14.72
CA VAL A 76 11.76 17.02 -15.30
C VAL A 76 12.17 18.05 -14.24
N GLY A 77 13.46 18.21 -14.02
CA GLY A 77 14.05 19.03 -12.95
C GLY A 77 14.56 18.23 -11.75
N GLN A 78 14.25 16.93 -11.64
CA GLN A 78 14.87 16.06 -10.65
C GLN A 78 16.27 15.66 -11.09
N THR A 79 17.27 16.04 -10.31
CA THR A 79 18.70 15.77 -10.60
C THR A 79 19.28 14.63 -9.76
N ARG A 80 18.53 14.13 -8.78
CA ARG A 80 18.95 13.08 -7.86
C ARG A 80 18.16 11.79 -8.11
N PRO A 81 18.75 10.61 -7.85
CA PRO A 81 18.02 9.35 -7.93
C PRO A 81 16.78 9.35 -7.02
N THR A 82 15.66 8.88 -7.56
CA THR A 82 14.41 8.73 -6.79
C THR A 82 14.26 7.29 -6.32
N THR A 83 14.03 7.11 -5.02
CA THR A 83 13.79 5.80 -4.42
C THR A 83 12.33 5.67 -3.99
N VAL A 84 11.68 4.57 -4.35
CA VAL A 84 10.29 4.27 -3.99
C VAL A 84 10.26 3.10 -3.01
N TYR A 85 9.69 3.33 -1.84
CA TYR A 85 9.46 2.33 -0.81
C TYR A 85 7.99 1.92 -0.80
N ARG A 86 7.72 0.64 -1.06
CA ARG A 86 6.36 0.06 -1.01
C ARG A 86 6.22 -0.74 0.26
N TYR A 87 5.22 -0.41 1.06
CA TYR A 87 4.84 -1.19 2.23
C TYR A 87 3.62 -2.04 1.87
N VAL A 88 3.75 -3.34 2.04
CA VAL A 88 2.72 -4.32 1.72
C VAL A 88 2.45 -5.16 2.95
N VAL A 89 1.22 -5.22 3.39
CA VAL A 89 0.83 -6.09 4.49
C VAL A 89 0.62 -7.49 3.95
N LYS A 90 1.50 -8.41 4.35
CA LYS A 90 1.48 -9.80 3.92
C LYS A 90 0.17 -10.50 4.31
N ASP A 91 -0.28 -11.44 3.49
CA ASP A 91 -1.51 -12.21 3.67
C ASP A 91 -2.79 -11.35 3.70
N THR A 92 -2.75 -10.17 3.06
CA THR A 92 -3.90 -9.29 2.89
C THR A 92 -4.21 -9.06 1.40
N ILE A 93 -5.22 -8.24 1.14
CA ILE A 93 -5.54 -7.81 -0.24
C ILE A 93 -4.39 -7.01 -0.88
N GLU A 94 -3.58 -6.31 -0.09
CA GLU A 94 -2.44 -5.55 -0.60
C GLU A 94 -1.39 -6.45 -1.25
N ASP A 95 -1.17 -7.62 -0.65
CA ASP A 95 -0.27 -8.65 -1.20
C ASP A 95 -0.76 -9.15 -2.58
N ALA A 96 -2.08 -9.39 -2.69
CA ALA A 96 -2.69 -9.79 -3.96
C ALA A 96 -2.63 -8.68 -5.02
N ILE A 97 -2.84 -7.42 -4.64
CA ILE A 97 -2.72 -6.26 -5.55
C ILE A 97 -1.27 -6.11 -6.00
N TYR A 98 -0.31 -6.19 -5.08
CA TYR A 98 1.11 -6.08 -5.40
C TYR A 98 1.55 -7.16 -6.40
N GLU A 99 1.18 -8.43 -6.17
CA GLU A 99 1.50 -9.52 -7.10
C GLU A 99 0.79 -9.34 -8.45
N TYR A 100 -0.44 -8.85 -8.46
CA TYR A 100 -1.12 -8.51 -9.71
C TYR A 100 -0.35 -7.45 -10.50
N HIS A 101 0.05 -6.34 -9.88
CA HIS A 101 0.83 -5.30 -10.55
C HIS A 101 2.18 -5.81 -11.04
N ARG A 102 2.84 -6.67 -10.28
CA ARG A 102 4.13 -7.25 -10.64
C ARG A 102 4.07 -8.17 -11.87
N THR A 103 2.99 -8.94 -11.99
CA THR A 103 2.80 -9.91 -13.08
C THR A 103 2.18 -9.30 -14.32
N HIS A 104 1.39 -8.24 -14.15
CA HIS A 104 0.73 -7.52 -15.23
C HIS A 104 1.39 -6.14 -15.39
N THR A 105 2.69 -6.14 -15.66
CA THR A 105 3.45 -4.91 -16.02
C THR A 105 2.94 -4.41 -17.37
N ALA A 106 1.74 -3.96 -17.36
CA ALA A 106 0.98 -3.71 -18.52
C ALA A 106 0.94 -2.25 -18.84
N SER A 107 0.73 -1.99 -20.05
CA SER A 107 0.19 -0.79 -20.64
C SER A 107 -0.20 0.29 -19.61
N VAL A 108 0.48 1.40 -19.67
CA VAL A 108 0.22 2.66 -18.95
C VAL A 108 -1.22 3.18 -19.18
N GLU A 109 -2.01 2.48 -19.97
CA GLU A 109 -3.35 2.83 -20.46
C GLU A 109 -4.48 2.06 -19.76
N GLU A 110 -4.20 1.34 -18.68
CA GLU A 110 -5.28 0.70 -17.92
C GLU A 110 -6.23 1.77 -17.36
N ASP A 111 -7.46 1.78 -17.81
CA ASP A 111 -8.48 2.70 -17.32
C ASP A 111 -8.68 2.47 -15.81
N VAL A 112 -8.72 3.54 -15.04
CA VAL A 112 -8.89 3.49 -13.57
C VAL A 112 -10.12 2.67 -13.19
N LYS A 113 -11.19 2.72 -13.99
CA LYS A 113 -12.39 1.91 -13.77
C LYS A 113 -12.14 0.42 -13.92
N GLU A 114 -11.34 0.02 -14.90
CA GLU A 114 -10.98 -1.38 -15.12
C GLU A 114 -10.11 -1.90 -13.97
N ALA A 115 -9.18 -1.09 -13.50
CA ALA A 115 -8.36 -1.40 -12.34
C ALA A 115 -9.20 -1.54 -11.05
N GLU A 116 -10.20 -0.70 -10.83
CA GLU A 116 -11.13 -0.82 -9.70
C GLU A 116 -11.94 -2.13 -9.77
N ILE A 117 -12.41 -2.51 -10.96
CA ILE A 117 -13.11 -3.77 -11.19
C ILE A 117 -12.19 -4.96 -10.92
N ASN A 118 -10.94 -4.90 -11.37
CA ASN A 118 -9.95 -5.94 -11.14
C ASN A 118 -9.59 -6.05 -9.65
N ALA A 119 -9.43 -4.94 -8.94
CA ALA A 119 -9.24 -4.92 -7.49
C ALA A 119 -10.42 -5.55 -6.74
N ALA A 120 -11.66 -5.27 -7.15
CA ALA A 120 -12.85 -5.89 -6.57
C ALA A 120 -12.91 -7.41 -6.80
N LYS A 121 -12.51 -7.89 -8.00
CA LYS A 121 -12.37 -9.32 -8.30
C LYS A 121 -11.30 -9.99 -7.43
N LEU A 122 -10.13 -9.35 -7.27
CA LEU A 122 -9.05 -9.82 -6.41
C LEU A 122 -9.49 -9.91 -4.95
N LEU A 123 -10.23 -8.91 -4.45
CA LEU A 123 -10.77 -8.91 -3.10
C LEU A 123 -11.73 -10.10 -2.91
N SER A 124 -12.64 -10.33 -3.85
CA SER A 124 -13.58 -11.44 -3.80
C SER A 124 -12.85 -12.80 -3.78
N ALA A 125 -11.86 -12.97 -4.64
CA ALA A 125 -11.04 -14.19 -4.69
C ALA A 125 -10.23 -14.40 -3.40
N HIS A 126 -9.68 -13.33 -2.83
CA HIS A 126 -8.92 -13.38 -1.57
C HIS A 126 -9.81 -13.78 -0.39
N VAL A 127 -11.03 -13.21 -0.29
CA VAL A 127 -12.01 -13.56 0.75
C VAL A 127 -12.45 -15.01 0.62
N LEU A 128 -12.69 -15.50 -0.60
CA LEU A 128 -13.05 -16.90 -0.85
C LEU A 128 -11.93 -17.86 -0.45
N ARG A 129 -10.66 -17.57 -0.80
CA ARG A 129 -9.51 -18.39 -0.37
C ARG A 129 -9.39 -18.47 1.15
N LYS A 130 -9.56 -17.36 1.87
CA LYS A 130 -9.52 -17.36 3.34
C LYS A 130 -10.64 -18.20 3.92
N ARG A 131 -11.87 -18.13 3.39
CA ARG A 131 -12.99 -18.95 3.82
C ARG A 131 -12.73 -20.45 3.60
N GLN A 132 -12.17 -20.83 2.47
CA GLN A 132 -11.81 -22.22 2.18
C GLN A 132 -10.72 -22.73 3.13
N LYS A 133 -9.68 -21.93 3.42
CA LYS A 133 -8.61 -22.31 4.35
C LYS A 133 -9.15 -22.55 5.76
N VAL A 134 -10.01 -21.67 6.27
CA VAL A 134 -10.65 -21.83 7.59
C VAL A 134 -11.54 -23.08 7.62
N ALA A 135 -12.27 -23.39 6.55
CA ALA A 135 -13.09 -24.58 6.46
C ALA A 135 -12.28 -25.88 6.48
N VAL A 136 -11.12 -25.91 5.80
CA VAL A 136 -10.21 -27.06 5.80
C VAL A 136 -9.58 -27.24 7.18
N ASP A 137 -9.10 -26.18 7.80
CA ASP A 137 -8.50 -26.24 9.16
C ASP A 137 -9.52 -26.68 10.22
N SER A 138 -10.80 -26.36 10.06
CA SER A 138 -11.87 -26.79 10.98
C SER A 138 -12.28 -28.28 10.76
N SER A 139 -12.07 -28.82 9.55
CA SER A 139 -12.39 -30.21 9.25
C SER A 139 -11.28 -31.19 9.64
N SER A 140 -10.04 -30.74 9.76
CA SER A 140 -8.90 -31.55 10.19
C SER A 140 -8.76 -31.72 11.71
N GLY A 141 -9.55 -31.00 12.50
CA GLY A 141 -9.50 -31.02 13.98
C GLY A 141 -10.45 -32.00 14.68
N SER A 142 -11.18 -32.87 13.93
CA SER A 142 -12.23 -33.74 14.52
C SER A 142 -11.99 -35.23 14.39
N THR A 143 -10.74 -35.69 14.33
CA THR A 143 -10.40 -37.12 14.42
C THR A 143 -9.28 -37.32 15.41
N ASP A 144 -9.61 -37.45 16.70
CA ASP A 144 -8.98 -38.37 17.64
C ASP A 144 -9.64 -38.23 19.03
N ALA A 145 -10.70 -38.98 19.26
CA ALA A 145 -11.13 -39.34 20.60
C ALA A 145 -12.07 -40.57 20.48
N SER A 146 -11.50 -41.74 20.33
CA SER A 146 -12.21 -42.95 20.65
C SER A 146 -11.24 -44.01 21.19
N ASP A 147 -11.55 -44.42 22.42
CA ASP A 147 -11.35 -45.72 22.99
C ASP A 147 -9.91 -46.20 23.29
N ASP A 148 -9.56 -46.00 24.55
CA ASP A 148 -8.85 -47.07 25.24
C ASP A 148 -9.48 -47.25 26.64
N ALA A 149 -10.33 -48.26 26.75
CA ALA A 149 -10.85 -48.75 28.04
C ALA A 149 -9.96 -49.91 28.50
N PRO A 150 -9.40 -49.90 29.70
CA PRO A 150 -8.68 -51.07 30.21
C PRO A 150 -9.68 -52.14 30.68
N ALA A 151 -9.54 -53.32 30.12
CA ALA A 151 -10.18 -54.52 30.68
C ALA A 151 -9.59 -54.86 32.04
N SER A 152 -10.46 -55.09 32.99
CA SER A 152 -10.19 -55.67 34.29
C SER A 152 -9.94 -57.15 34.20
N ASP A 153 -8.94 -57.62 34.91
CA ASP A 153 -8.88 -58.83 35.72
C ASP A 153 -8.09 -58.56 36.98
#